data_f28ffc74a50d756174f66a0cd32edcc9
#
_entry.id   f28ffc74a50d756174f66a0cd32edcc9
#
_cell.length_a   1.000
_cell.length_b   1.000
_cell.length_c   1.000
_cell.angle_alpha   90.00
_cell.angle_beta   90.00
_cell.angle_gamma   90.00
#
_symmetry.space_group_name_H-M   'P 1'
#
loop_
_entity.id
_entity.type
_entity.pdbx_description
1 polymer ?
#
loop_
_entity_poly.entity_id
_entity_poly.type
_entity_poly.pdbx_seq_one_letter_code
_entity_poly.pdbx_strand_id
1 'polypeptide(L)'
;KYCRALCYIYIYILINNALVNKSIDNKIVLQNRLEYVLGILVYIPLTIMSGGRYDLIVLIIYSIVLFTILYIIVNRRKLRVGKILKIGLILILVLVGFSSYRGLVGRKSESNLLDYITEYFGGSIEIFDQYLQEFHQKPAYLGQETFSGIRKLLYQIRIIDDQGASDDSMEFRTTYNKTVIGNVYTGFRKPYHDFGLFGVIFLQIMLAIIFNILYYNSFYKKEKNIISVRIIITAALSFCLILHSFSEAFYCNVLSFNYLMFFTIIVLIVKFIEKVR
;
A
#
# COMPACT_ATOMS: atom_id res chain seq x y z
N LYS A 1 -4.63 -10.95 -8.79
CA LYS A 1 -5.26 -9.63 -8.96
C LYS A 1 -6.76 -9.69 -8.65
N TYR A 2 -7.52 -10.63 -9.22
CA TYR A 2 -8.95 -10.79 -8.98
C TYR A 2 -9.27 -11.04 -7.49
N CYS A 3 -8.58 -11.97 -6.84
CA CYS A 3 -8.77 -12.25 -5.41
C CYS A 3 -8.49 -11.03 -4.54
N ARG A 4 -7.46 -10.23 -4.88
CA ARG A 4 -7.15 -8.97 -4.19
C ARG A 4 -8.27 -7.95 -4.36
N ALA A 5 -8.79 -7.76 -5.58
CA ALA A 5 -9.87 -6.82 -5.84
C ALA A 5 -11.16 -7.21 -5.10
N LEU A 6 -11.54 -8.50 -5.13
CA LEU A 6 -12.68 -9.02 -4.36
C LEU A 6 -12.49 -8.82 -2.85
N CYS A 7 -11.30 -9.13 -2.32
CA CYS A 7 -11.00 -8.94 -0.90
C CYS A 7 -11.19 -7.47 -0.49
N TYR A 8 -10.71 -6.51 -1.29
CA TYR A 8 -10.86 -5.08 -1.00
C TYR A 8 -12.32 -4.64 -1.01
N ILE A 9 -13.11 -5.12 -1.97
CA ILE A 9 -14.54 -4.84 -2.04
C ILE A 9 -15.27 -5.46 -0.84
N TYR A 10 -14.95 -6.70 -0.46
CA TYR A 10 -15.57 -7.37 0.68
C TYR A 10 -15.26 -6.67 2.00
N ILE A 11 -14.02 -6.21 2.21
CA ILE A 11 -13.66 -5.41 3.39
C ILE A 11 -14.47 -4.09 3.40
N TYR A 12 -14.62 -3.44 2.24
CA TYR A 12 -15.46 -2.24 2.13
C TYR A 12 -16.90 -2.53 2.57
N ILE A 13 -17.52 -3.58 2.04
CA ILE A 13 -18.91 -3.94 2.34
C ILE A 13 -19.06 -4.26 3.83
N LEU A 14 -18.16 -5.05 4.41
CA LEU A 14 -18.19 -5.41 5.84
C LEU A 14 -18.09 -4.16 6.74
N ILE A 15 -17.13 -3.28 6.48
CA ILE A 15 -16.92 -2.07 7.28
C ILE A 15 -18.10 -1.12 7.11
N ASN A 16 -18.56 -0.89 5.87
CA ASN A 16 -19.69 -0.02 5.60
C ASN A 16 -20.96 -0.54 6.29
N ASN A 17 -21.28 -1.84 6.17
CA ASN A 17 -22.41 -2.44 6.84
C ASN A 17 -22.30 -2.36 8.38
N ALA A 18 -21.12 -2.56 8.94
CA ALA A 18 -20.91 -2.44 10.38
C ALA A 18 -21.09 -1.00 10.92
N LEU A 19 -20.85 0.02 10.08
CA LEU A 19 -20.96 1.42 10.45
C LEU A 19 -22.37 1.99 10.19
N VAL A 20 -22.98 1.62 9.08
CA VAL A 20 -24.29 2.16 8.64
C VAL A 20 -25.47 1.40 9.24
N ASN A 21 -25.37 0.09 9.38
CA ASN A 21 -26.50 -0.78 9.72
C ASN A 21 -26.67 -1.06 11.22
N LYS A 22 -26.59 -0.05 12.08
CA LYS A 22 -27.08 -0.22 13.46
C LYS A 22 -28.58 -0.37 13.57
N SER A 23 -29.36 -0.25 12.46
CA SER A 23 -30.82 -0.20 12.46
C SER A 23 -31.53 -1.22 11.56
N ILE A 24 -30.85 -2.12 10.87
CA ILE A 24 -31.47 -3.07 9.93
C ILE A 24 -31.27 -4.52 10.36
N ASP A 25 -32.33 -5.27 10.22
CA ASP A 25 -32.59 -6.66 10.59
C ASP A 25 -31.35 -7.59 10.61
N ASN A 26 -31.02 -8.09 11.79
CA ASN A 26 -29.85 -8.89 12.07
C ASN A 26 -29.69 -10.17 11.21
N LYS A 27 -30.76 -10.72 10.62
CA LYS A 27 -30.73 -11.93 9.81
C LYS A 27 -30.09 -11.78 8.44
N ILE A 28 -30.39 -10.71 7.73
CA ILE A 28 -29.86 -10.43 6.37
C ILE A 28 -28.38 -10.08 6.47
N VAL A 29 -28.00 -9.37 7.55
CA VAL A 29 -26.63 -8.95 7.81
C VAL A 29 -25.70 -10.13 8.16
N LEU A 30 -26.20 -11.21 8.80
CA LEU A 30 -25.36 -12.36 9.20
C LEU A 30 -25.04 -13.27 8.01
N GLN A 31 -26.01 -13.54 7.15
CA GLN A 31 -25.82 -14.43 5.99
C GLN A 31 -24.81 -13.86 5.00
N ASN A 32 -24.90 -12.57 4.71
CA ASN A 32 -23.93 -11.91 3.85
C ASN A 32 -22.53 -11.74 4.50
N ARG A 33 -22.44 -11.66 5.82
CA ARG A 33 -21.14 -11.53 6.52
C ARG A 33 -20.24 -12.75 6.34
N LEU A 34 -20.80 -13.96 6.37
CA LEU A 34 -20.01 -15.19 6.22
C LEU A 34 -19.32 -15.27 4.85
N GLU A 35 -20.03 -14.96 3.77
CA GLU A 35 -19.46 -14.98 2.41
C GLU A 35 -18.29 -13.99 2.26
N TYR A 36 -18.43 -12.78 2.77
CA TYR A 36 -17.39 -11.76 2.71
C TYR A 36 -16.18 -12.14 3.59
N VAL A 37 -16.42 -12.67 4.79
CA VAL A 37 -15.35 -13.13 5.68
C VAL A 37 -14.60 -14.31 5.07
N LEU A 38 -15.29 -15.28 4.47
CA LEU A 38 -14.65 -16.41 3.78
C LEU A 38 -13.76 -15.92 2.62
N GLY A 39 -14.22 -14.97 1.82
CA GLY A 39 -13.40 -14.39 0.73
C GLY A 39 -12.12 -13.72 1.24
N ILE A 40 -12.16 -13.04 2.38
CA ILE A 40 -10.99 -12.44 3.02
C ILE A 40 -10.07 -13.53 3.58
N LEU A 41 -10.64 -14.54 4.26
CA LEU A 41 -9.88 -15.65 4.84
C LEU A 41 -9.14 -16.48 3.78
N VAL A 42 -9.70 -16.61 2.57
CA VAL A 42 -9.02 -17.27 1.45
C VAL A 42 -7.87 -16.42 0.90
N TYR A 43 -8.03 -15.09 0.89
CA TYR A 43 -6.99 -14.19 0.36
C TYR A 43 -5.73 -14.15 1.25
N ILE A 44 -5.88 -14.20 2.59
CA ILE A 44 -4.75 -14.13 3.53
C ILE A 44 -3.72 -15.26 3.31
N PRO A 45 -4.11 -16.56 3.26
CA PRO A 45 -3.17 -17.63 2.94
C PRO A 45 -2.48 -17.45 1.57
N LEU A 46 -3.21 -16.98 0.56
CA LEU A 46 -2.64 -16.74 -0.77
C LEU A 46 -1.52 -15.67 -0.73
N THR A 47 -1.68 -14.63 0.09
CA THR A 47 -0.64 -13.61 0.27
C THR A 47 0.56 -14.15 1.05
N ILE A 48 0.33 -15.01 2.04
CA ILE A 48 1.41 -15.67 2.80
C ILE A 48 2.20 -16.61 1.90
N MET A 49 1.53 -17.40 1.08
CA MET A 49 2.16 -18.34 0.14
C MET A 49 2.96 -17.63 -0.96
N SER A 50 2.60 -16.42 -1.34
CA SER A 50 3.38 -15.62 -2.29
C SER A 50 4.74 -15.15 -1.75
N GLY A 51 5.05 -15.42 -0.48
CA GLY A 51 6.30 -15.05 0.19
C GLY A 51 6.41 -13.55 0.53
N GLY A 52 5.41 -12.76 0.18
CA GLY A 52 5.42 -11.31 0.34
C GLY A 52 4.73 -10.83 1.61
N ARG A 53 5.49 -10.34 2.59
CA ARG A 53 4.91 -9.63 3.76
C ARG A 53 4.28 -8.30 3.36
N TYR A 54 4.78 -7.72 2.29
CA TYR A 54 4.35 -6.43 1.77
C TYR A 54 2.85 -6.39 1.48
N ASP A 55 2.30 -7.40 0.82
CA ASP A 55 0.88 -7.45 0.46
C ASP A 55 -0.04 -7.51 1.69
N LEU A 56 0.39 -8.18 2.78
CA LEU A 56 -0.35 -8.17 4.03
C LEU A 56 -0.32 -6.81 4.73
N ILE A 57 0.84 -6.15 4.75
CA ILE A 57 0.97 -4.79 5.30
C ILE A 57 0.06 -3.83 4.53
N VAL A 58 0.08 -3.90 3.20
CA VAL A 58 -0.78 -3.07 2.35
C VAL A 58 -2.27 -3.35 2.60
N LEU A 59 -2.67 -4.61 2.81
CA LEU A 59 -4.06 -4.97 3.14
C LEU A 59 -4.49 -4.39 4.49
N ILE A 60 -3.62 -4.41 5.48
CA ILE A 60 -3.89 -3.85 6.81
C ILE A 60 -4.01 -2.33 6.74
N ILE A 61 -3.08 -1.66 6.05
CA ILE A 61 -3.14 -0.21 5.81
C ILE A 61 -4.44 0.16 5.11
N TYR A 62 -4.80 -0.57 4.04
CA TYR A 62 -6.06 -0.39 3.35
C TYR A 62 -7.25 -0.47 4.29
N SER A 63 -7.32 -1.51 5.12
CA SER A 63 -8.45 -1.73 6.03
C SER A 63 -8.59 -0.63 7.07
N ILE A 64 -7.47 -0.16 7.64
CA ILE A 64 -7.42 0.91 8.63
C ILE A 64 -7.84 2.24 8.02
N VAL A 65 -7.30 2.60 6.87
CA VAL A 65 -7.61 3.86 6.19
C VAL A 65 -9.06 3.86 5.73
N LEU A 66 -9.53 2.76 5.17
CA LEU A 66 -10.93 2.58 4.75
C LEU A 66 -11.89 2.75 5.94
N PHE A 67 -11.62 2.08 7.07
CA PHE A 67 -12.41 2.24 8.29
C PHE A 67 -12.40 3.70 8.75
N THR A 68 -11.26 4.36 8.71
CA THR A 68 -11.13 5.76 9.09
C THR A 68 -11.98 6.69 8.23
N ILE A 69 -11.88 6.54 6.91
CA ILE A 69 -12.65 7.35 5.95
C ILE A 69 -14.15 7.12 6.15
N LEU A 70 -14.61 5.87 6.15
CA LEU A 70 -16.01 5.53 6.31
C LEU A 70 -16.55 5.97 7.68
N TYR A 71 -15.77 5.81 8.75
CA TYR A 71 -16.16 6.26 10.08
C TYR A 71 -16.40 7.77 10.15
N ILE A 72 -15.52 8.57 9.54
CA ILE A 72 -15.65 10.03 9.49
C ILE A 72 -16.90 10.43 8.67
N ILE A 73 -17.11 9.79 7.52
CA ILE A 73 -18.24 10.07 6.63
C ILE A 73 -19.57 9.74 7.33
N VAL A 74 -19.70 8.54 7.90
CA VAL A 74 -20.95 8.07 8.51
C VAL A 74 -21.28 8.82 9.78
N ASN A 75 -20.32 9.04 10.65
CA ASN A 75 -20.58 9.65 11.95
C ASN A 75 -20.47 11.18 11.93
N ARG A 76 -20.01 11.79 10.84
CA ARG A 76 -19.75 13.24 10.72
C ARG A 76 -18.93 13.79 11.90
N ARG A 77 -18.07 12.97 12.47
CA ARG A 77 -17.29 13.29 13.70
C ARG A 77 -15.80 13.02 13.45
N LYS A 78 -14.96 13.88 14.02
CA LYS A 78 -13.51 13.63 14.08
C LYS A 78 -13.23 12.34 14.87
N LEU A 79 -12.18 11.64 14.48
CA LEU A 79 -11.68 10.49 15.24
C LEU A 79 -11.28 10.95 16.65
N ARG A 80 -11.80 10.26 17.68
CA ARG A 80 -11.36 10.48 19.06
C ARG A 80 -9.94 9.92 19.22
N VAL A 81 -9.10 10.60 20.00
CA VAL A 81 -7.71 10.20 20.31
C VAL A 81 -7.62 8.73 20.74
N GLY A 82 -8.53 8.25 21.59
CA GLY A 82 -8.55 6.85 22.02
C GLY A 82 -8.78 5.83 20.88
N LYS A 83 -9.41 6.20 19.76
CA LYS A 83 -9.52 5.33 18.57
C LYS A 83 -8.23 5.33 17.76
N ILE A 84 -7.56 6.48 17.66
CA ILE A 84 -6.25 6.59 17.01
C ILE A 84 -5.24 5.71 17.76
N LEU A 85 -5.24 5.76 19.08
CA LEU A 85 -4.37 4.91 19.93
C LEU A 85 -4.66 3.42 19.72
N LYS A 86 -5.94 3.00 19.63
CA LYS A 86 -6.30 1.60 19.34
C LYS A 86 -5.80 1.16 17.95
N ILE A 87 -5.90 2.01 16.94
CA ILE A 87 -5.37 1.74 15.60
C ILE A 87 -3.84 1.59 15.65
N GLY A 88 -3.15 2.49 16.34
CA GLY A 88 -1.71 2.39 16.57
C GLY A 88 -1.31 1.09 17.27
N LEU A 89 -2.05 0.70 18.31
CA LEU A 89 -1.82 -0.58 18.99
C LEU A 89 -1.99 -1.79 18.07
N ILE A 90 -3.01 -1.80 17.22
CA ILE A 90 -3.21 -2.87 16.22
C ILE A 90 -2.02 -2.94 15.25
N LEU A 91 -1.52 -1.79 14.79
CA LEU A 91 -0.33 -1.76 13.92
C LEU A 91 0.89 -2.34 14.62
N ILE A 92 1.13 -2.00 15.88
CA ILE A 92 2.23 -2.56 16.69
C ILE A 92 2.07 -4.06 16.86
N LEU A 93 0.88 -4.56 17.20
CA LEU A 93 0.61 -5.99 17.33
C LEU A 93 0.84 -6.77 16.03
N VAL A 94 0.52 -6.15 14.90
CA VAL A 94 0.81 -6.72 13.58
C VAL A 94 2.31 -6.82 13.33
N LEU A 95 3.08 -5.77 13.64
CA LEU A 95 4.54 -5.77 13.51
C LEU A 95 5.18 -6.85 14.41
N VAL A 96 4.70 -6.99 15.64
CA VAL A 96 5.13 -8.05 16.57
C VAL A 96 4.78 -9.43 16.00
N GLY A 97 3.59 -9.63 15.47
CA GLY A 97 3.19 -10.87 14.80
C GLY A 97 4.10 -11.22 13.61
N PHE A 98 4.54 -10.21 12.83
CA PHE A 98 5.50 -10.42 11.74
C PHE A 98 6.89 -10.80 12.23
N SER A 99 7.35 -10.29 13.39
CA SER A 99 8.63 -10.71 13.97
C SER A 99 8.60 -12.19 14.35
N SER A 100 7.50 -12.64 14.96
CA SER A 100 7.31 -14.06 15.33
C SER A 100 7.24 -15.00 14.10
N TYR A 101 6.62 -14.53 13.00
CA TYR A 101 6.55 -15.27 11.74
C TYR A 101 7.94 -15.56 11.12
N ARG A 102 8.96 -14.70 11.34
CA ARG A 102 10.34 -14.95 10.89
C ARG A 102 10.90 -16.27 11.42
N GLY A 103 10.63 -16.58 12.69
CA GLY A 103 11.04 -17.83 13.34
C GLY A 103 10.42 -19.07 12.68
N LEU A 104 9.15 -18.97 12.25
CA LEU A 104 8.44 -20.06 11.59
C LEU A 104 8.96 -20.33 10.16
N VAL A 105 9.48 -19.33 9.47
CA VAL A 105 10.04 -19.45 8.10
C VAL A 105 11.56 -19.75 8.10
N GLY A 106 12.14 -20.11 9.26
CA GLY A 106 13.51 -20.55 9.39
C GLY A 106 14.57 -19.43 9.26
N ARG A 107 14.17 -18.17 9.27
CA ARG A 107 15.09 -17.02 9.32
C ARG A 107 15.44 -16.72 10.77
N LYS A 108 16.53 -17.29 11.26
CA LYS A 108 17.06 -16.96 12.60
C LYS A 108 17.45 -15.48 12.62
N SER A 109 16.85 -14.72 13.51
CA SER A 109 17.24 -13.35 13.85
C SER A 109 17.63 -13.37 15.33
N GLU A 110 18.87 -13.06 15.62
CA GLU A 110 19.37 -12.87 17.00
C GLU A 110 19.01 -11.48 17.56
N SER A 111 18.34 -10.63 16.76
CA SER A 111 17.96 -9.27 17.16
C SER A 111 16.76 -9.26 18.11
N ASN A 112 16.85 -8.45 19.15
CA ASN A 112 15.73 -8.14 20.03
C ASN A 112 14.58 -7.48 19.24
N LEU A 113 13.35 -7.55 19.79
CA LEU A 113 12.17 -6.94 19.15
C LEU A 113 12.36 -5.43 18.88
N LEU A 114 13.02 -4.72 19.81
CA LEU A 114 13.30 -3.28 19.67
C LEU A 114 14.29 -3.03 18.53
N ASP A 115 15.34 -3.83 18.43
CA ASP A 115 16.33 -3.72 17.34
C ASP A 115 15.64 -3.95 15.98
N TYR A 116 14.77 -4.96 15.91
CA TYR A 116 14.00 -5.24 14.71
C TYR A 116 13.09 -4.06 14.28
N ILE A 117 12.39 -3.45 15.24
CA ILE A 117 11.53 -2.28 14.97
C ILE A 117 12.40 -1.10 14.52
N THR A 118 13.53 -0.87 15.18
CA THR A 118 14.46 0.22 14.85
C THR A 118 15.08 0.04 13.47
N GLU A 119 15.52 -1.17 13.13
CA GLU A 119 16.01 -1.52 11.79
C GLU A 119 14.94 -1.31 10.73
N TYR A 120 13.70 -1.67 11.03
CA TYR A 120 12.59 -1.53 10.08
C TYR A 120 12.23 -0.07 9.79
N PHE A 121 12.24 0.81 10.79
CA PHE A 121 11.89 2.22 10.63
C PHE A 121 13.09 3.10 10.28
N GLY A 122 14.26 2.81 10.81
CA GLY A 122 15.46 3.61 10.62
C GLY A 122 16.35 3.15 9.46
N GLY A 123 16.36 1.84 9.18
CA GLY A 123 17.30 1.25 8.22
C GLY A 123 17.19 1.82 6.81
N SER A 124 15.97 2.12 6.33
CA SER A 124 15.78 2.73 5.01
C SER A 124 16.39 4.13 4.89
N ILE A 125 16.39 4.89 5.99
CA ILE A 125 16.99 6.23 6.05
C ILE A 125 18.52 6.11 6.07
N GLU A 126 19.07 5.20 6.89
CA GLU A 126 20.51 4.94 6.96
C GLU A 126 21.06 4.47 5.61
N ILE A 127 20.35 3.55 4.95
CA ILE A 127 20.74 3.08 3.60
C ILE A 127 20.74 4.24 2.60
N PHE A 128 19.76 5.16 2.69
CA PHE A 128 19.70 6.32 1.80
C PHE A 128 20.82 7.32 2.10
N ASP A 129 21.18 7.52 3.36
CA ASP A 129 22.32 8.36 3.75
C ASP A 129 23.64 7.79 3.21
N GLN A 130 23.87 6.48 3.36
CA GLN A 130 25.03 5.81 2.74
C GLN A 130 25.03 5.98 1.22
N TYR A 131 23.85 5.86 0.59
CA TYR A 131 23.70 6.07 -0.84
C TYR A 131 24.14 7.50 -1.25
N LEU A 132 23.78 8.53 -0.50
CA LEU A 132 24.14 9.93 -0.82
C LEU A 132 25.64 10.21 -0.73
N GLN A 133 26.39 9.40 0.03
CA GLN A 133 27.84 9.57 0.21
C GLN A 133 28.66 8.87 -0.88
N GLU A 134 28.06 8.04 -1.71
CA GLU A 134 28.73 7.28 -2.75
C GLU A 134 28.61 7.93 -4.12
N PHE A 135 29.57 7.63 -4.98
CA PHE A 135 29.49 8.02 -6.39
C PHE A 135 28.57 7.05 -7.14
N HIS A 136 27.56 7.58 -7.80
CA HIS A 136 26.62 6.80 -8.61
C HIS A 136 26.75 7.17 -10.09
N GLN A 137 26.61 6.15 -10.92
CA GLN A 137 26.50 6.37 -12.36
C GLN A 137 25.20 7.12 -12.64
N LYS A 138 25.26 8.08 -13.56
CA LYS A 138 24.06 8.79 -14.01
C LYS A 138 23.11 7.81 -14.69
N PRO A 139 21.80 8.00 -14.54
CA PRO A 139 20.83 7.16 -15.24
C PRO A 139 21.02 7.29 -16.76
N ALA A 140 20.85 6.17 -17.49
CA ALA A 140 20.99 6.16 -18.95
C ALA A 140 19.92 7.03 -19.64
N TYR A 141 18.79 7.22 -19.00
CA TYR A 141 17.70 8.10 -19.42
C TYR A 141 16.92 8.61 -18.21
N LEU A 142 16.28 9.77 -18.37
CA LEU A 142 15.51 10.42 -17.30
C LEU A 142 14.34 9.54 -16.85
N GLY A 143 14.23 9.36 -15.53
CA GLY A 143 13.14 8.56 -14.94
C GLY A 143 13.34 7.05 -15.03
N GLN A 144 14.56 6.60 -15.23
CA GLN A 144 14.90 5.18 -15.39
C GLN A 144 14.38 4.32 -14.25
N GLU A 145 14.61 4.73 -13.03
CA GLU A 145 14.18 3.99 -11.85
C GLU A 145 12.80 4.46 -11.34
N THR A 146 12.56 5.76 -11.35
CA THR A 146 11.32 6.35 -10.84
C THR A 146 10.11 5.92 -11.66
N PHE A 147 10.21 5.92 -12.98
CA PHE A 147 9.09 5.57 -13.88
C PHE A 147 9.22 4.18 -14.49
N SER A 148 9.92 3.26 -13.82
CA SER A 148 10.10 1.88 -14.29
C SER A 148 8.75 1.17 -14.55
N GLY A 149 7.71 1.45 -13.77
CA GLY A 149 6.37 0.91 -13.97
C GLY A 149 5.72 1.34 -15.29
N ILE A 150 5.87 2.63 -15.64
CA ILE A 150 5.37 3.18 -16.92
C ILE A 150 6.13 2.57 -18.09
N ARG A 151 7.46 2.46 -17.97
CA ARG A 151 8.27 1.86 -19.04
C ARG A 151 7.89 0.40 -19.29
N LYS A 152 7.73 -0.39 -18.23
CA LYS A 152 7.22 -1.78 -18.33
C LYS A 152 5.84 -1.83 -19.00
N LEU A 153 4.96 -0.86 -18.72
CA LEU A 153 3.66 -0.74 -19.37
C LEU A 153 3.82 -0.46 -20.87
N LEU A 154 4.63 0.53 -21.25
CA LEU A 154 4.86 0.90 -22.67
C LEU A 154 5.47 -0.27 -23.47
N TYR A 155 6.37 -1.03 -22.85
CA TYR A 155 6.92 -2.25 -23.44
C TYR A 155 5.84 -3.32 -23.64
N GLN A 156 4.99 -3.57 -22.65
CA GLN A 156 3.92 -4.57 -22.73
C GLN A 156 2.89 -4.27 -23.82
N ILE A 157 2.61 -2.98 -24.07
CA ILE A 157 1.71 -2.54 -25.14
C ILE A 157 2.44 -2.31 -26.49
N ARG A 158 3.73 -2.69 -26.56
CA ARG A 158 4.57 -2.62 -27.77
C ARG A 158 4.76 -1.21 -28.35
N ILE A 159 4.80 -0.20 -27.50
CA ILE A 159 5.15 1.18 -27.92
C ILE A 159 6.66 1.35 -27.95
N ILE A 160 7.40 0.65 -27.08
CA ILE A 160 8.86 0.63 -27.04
C ILE A 160 9.35 -0.82 -27.13
N ASP A 161 10.50 -1.01 -27.79
CA ASP A 161 11.07 -2.35 -28.03
C ASP A 161 11.94 -2.84 -26.87
N ASP A 162 12.41 -1.94 -26.00
CA ASP A 162 13.28 -2.26 -24.87
C ASP A 162 12.59 -1.98 -23.54
N GLN A 163 12.50 -3.03 -22.70
CA GLN A 163 11.99 -2.91 -21.34
C GLN A 163 12.85 -2.02 -20.46
N GLY A 164 14.11 -1.82 -20.83
CA GLY A 164 15.13 -1.15 -20.01
C GLY A 164 15.60 -2.04 -18.88
N ALA A 165 16.88 -1.96 -18.56
CA ALA A 165 17.45 -2.57 -17.37
C ALA A 165 16.96 -1.77 -16.14
N SER A 166 15.75 -2.05 -15.66
CA SER A 166 15.40 -1.66 -14.30
C SER A 166 15.89 -2.78 -13.41
N ASP A 167 17.04 -2.59 -12.82
CA ASP A 167 17.47 -3.43 -11.73
C ASP A 167 16.54 -3.12 -10.55
N ASP A 168 15.44 -3.90 -10.45
CA ASP A 168 14.52 -3.79 -9.31
C ASP A 168 15.16 -4.33 -8.02
N SER A 169 16.31 -5.03 -8.15
CA SER A 169 17.10 -5.53 -7.05
C SER A 169 18.03 -4.43 -6.54
N MET A 170 17.61 -3.74 -5.49
CA MET A 170 18.49 -2.85 -4.77
C MET A 170 19.55 -3.66 -4.02
N GLU A 171 20.78 -3.11 -3.92
CA GLU A 171 21.86 -3.72 -3.18
C GLU A 171 21.52 -3.86 -1.69
N PHE A 172 21.87 -5.01 -1.12
CA PHE A 172 21.81 -5.20 0.32
C PHE A 172 22.95 -4.42 0.97
N ARG A 173 22.62 -3.63 1.98
CA ARG A 173 23.56 -2.82 2.72
C ARG A 173 23.66 -3.25 4.17
N THR A 174 24.81 -2.92 4.76
CA THR A 174 25.10 -3.17 6.17
C THR A 174 25.26 -1.86 6.91
N THR A 175 24.99 -1.86 8.22
CA THR A 175 25.36 -0.76 9.11
C THR A 175 26.88 -0.60 9.16
N TYR A 176 27.34 0.52 9.72
CA TYR A 176 28.76 0.70 10.07
C TYR A 176 29.30 -0.42 10.97
N ASN A 177 28.44 -1.07 11.76
CA ASN A 177 28.77 -2.20 12.61
C ASN A 177 28.67 -3.57 11.90
N LYS A 178 28.58 -3.59 10.55
CA LYS A 178 28.48 -4.80 9.71
C LYS A 178 27.20 -5.64 9.93
N THR A 179 26.18 -5.12 10.59
CA THR A 179 24.87 -5.78 10.64
C THR A 179 24.12 -5.53 9.33
N VAL A 180 23.48 -6.55 8.77
CA VAL A 180 22.74 -6.43 7.51
C VAL A 180 21.44 -5.67 7.75
N ILE A 181 21.30 -4.48 7.16
CA ILE A 181 20.08 -3.67 7.25
C ILE A 181 19.03 -4.15 6.24
N GLY A 182 19.48 -4.50 5.04
CA GLY A 182 18.61 -4.91 3.93
C GLY A 182 18.82 -4.11 2.66
N ASN A 183 17.82 -4.11 1.79
CA ASN A 183 17.84 -3.44 0.50
C ASN A 183 16.64 -2.51 0.28
N VAL A 184 16.01 -2.06 1.36
CA VAL A 184 14.83 -1.19 1.30
C VAL A 184 15.25 0.26 1.52
N TYR A 185 15.25 1.02 0.45
CA TYR A 185 15.59 2.45 0.45
C TYR A 185 14.34 3.30 0.61
N THR A 186 14.50 4.56 1.04
CA THR A 186 13.39 5.51 1.14
C THR A 186 12.73 5.78 -0.21
N GLY A 187 11.50 6.31 -0.19
CA GLY A 187 10.82 6.77 -1.40
C GLY A 187 11.51 7.93 -2.13
N PHE A 188 12.54 8.53 -1.52
CA PHE A 188 13.31 9.63 -2.12
C PHE A 188 14.45 9.14 -3.00
N ARG A 189 14.95 7.91 -2.79
CA ARG A 189 16.18 7.43 -3.45
C ARG A 189 16.06 7.39 -4.97
N LYS A 190 14.99 6.80 -5.52
CA LYS A 190 14.79 6.71 -6.98
C LYS A 190 14.61 8.07 -7.65
N PRO A 191 13.72 8.97 -7.14
CA PRO A 191 13.65 10.35 -7.61
C PRO A 191 14.98 11.12 -7.54
N TYR A 192 15.75 10.89 -6.46
CA TYR A 192 17.05 11.53 -6.31
C TYR A 192 18.07 11.01 -7.34
N HIS A 193 18.10 9.70 -7.58
CA HIS A 193 18.99 9.11 -8.59
C HIS A 193 18.72 9.67 -9.99
N ASP A 194 17.44 9.74 -10.38
CA ASP A 194 17.04 10.12 -11.74
C ASP A 194 17.11 11.64 -11.99
N PHE A 195 16.78 12.45 -10.99
CA PHE A 195 16.54 13.89 -11.17
C PHE A 195 17.21 14.77 -10.13
N GLY A 196 17.96 14.18 -9.18
CA GLY A 196 18.58 14.91 -8.07
C GLY A 196 17.55 15.48 -7.09
N LEU A 197 18.00 16.43 -6.26
CA LEU A 197 17.15 17.05 -5.22
C LEU A 197 15.92 17.76 -5.79
N PHE A 198 16.06 18.41 -6.94
CA PHE A 198 14.96 19.09 -7.60
C PHE A 198 13.84 18.12 -7.98
N GLY A 199 14.20 16.94 -8.50
CA GLY A 199 13.25 15.89 -8.83
C GLY A 199 12.51 15.35 -7.60
N VAL A 200 13.21 15.18 -6.48
CA VAL A 200 12.58 14.78 -5.22
C VAL A 200 11.50 15.79 -4.84
N ILE A 201 11.84 17.09 -4.79
CA ILE A 201 10.89 18.14 -4.40
C ILE A 201 9.69 18.16 -5.35
N PHE A 202 9.94 18.18 -6.66
CA PHE A 202 8.88 18.23 -7.67
C PHE A 202 7.91 17.03 -7.57
N LEU A 203 8.45 15.82 -7.49
CA LEU A 203 7.64 14.60 -7.43
C LEU A 203 6.87 14.50 -6.10
N GLN A 204 7.43 14.98 -4.99
CA GLN A 204 6.69 15.06 -3.72
C GLN A 204 5.51 16.04 -3.80
N ILE A 205 5.69 17.21 -4.43
CA ILE A 205 4.60 18.16 -4.65
C ILE A 205 3.50 17.52 -5.51
N MET A 206 3.88 16.85 -6.61
CA MET A 206 2.92 16.14 -7.46
C MET A 206 2.16 15.05 -6.71
N LEU A 207 2.86 14.26 -5.90
CA LEU A 207 2.25 13.23 -5.04
C LEU A 207 1.25 13.86 -4.06
N ALA A 208 1.63 14.95 -3.40
CA ALA A 208 0.75 15.67 -2.48
C ALA A 208 -0.51 16.20 -3.18
N ILE A 209 -0.38 16.77 -4.37
CA ILE A 209 -1.53 17.23 -5.17
C ILE A 209 -2.48 16.08 -5.49
N ILE A 210 -1.96 14.95 -5.97
CA ILE A 210 -2.76 13.76 -6.31
C ILE A 210 -3.54 13.27 -5.09
N PHE A 211 -2.88 13.12 -3.95
CA PHE A 211 -3.54 12.65 -2.73
C PHE A 211 -4.52 13.67 -2.14
N ASN A 212 -4.29 14.97 -2.29
CA ASN A 212 -5.27 15.99 -1.93
C ASN A 212 -6.55 15.87 -2.79
N ILE A 213 -6.41 15.65 -4.10
CA ILE A 213 -7.55 15.44 -5.00
C ILE A 213 -8.32 14.16 -4.60
N LEU A 214 -7.62 13.07 -4.31
CA LEU A 214 -8.24 11.82 -3.87
C LEU A 214 -8.98 11.99 -2.54
N TYR A 215 -8.37 12.68 -1.58
CA TYR A 215 -8.97 13.02 -0.29
C TYR A 215 -10.23 13.86 -0.49
N TYR A 216 -10.15 14.97 -1.23
CA TYR A 216 -11.28 15.83 -1.50
C TYR A 216 -12.44 15.08 -2.15
N ASN A 217 -12.16 14.28 -3.17
CA ASN A 217 -13.17 13.49 -3.86
C ASN A 217 -13.85 12.46 -2.94
N SER A 218 -13.12 11.91 -1.97
CA SER A 218 -13.64 10.90 -1.04
C SER A 218 -14.57 11.49 0.02
N PHE A 219 -14.29 12.73 0.48
CA PHE A 219 -15.03 13.31 1.60
C PHE A 219 -16.12 14.29 1.18
N TYR A 220 -15.94 15.03 0.10
CA TYR A 220 -16.82 16.13 -0.26
C TYR A 220 -17.75 15.84 -1.45
N LYS A 221 -17.39 14.90 -2.29
CA LYS A 221 -18.23 14.57 -3.44
C LYS A 221 -19.27 13.51 -3.06
N LYS A 222 -20.56 13.90 -3.10
CA LYS A 222 -21.67 12.95 -2.85
C LYS A 222 -21.63 11.82 -3.90
N GLU A 223 -21.83 10.61 -3.43
CA GLU A 223 -21.96 9.43 -4.26
C GLU A 223 -23.38 8.89 -4.18
N LYS A 224 -23.92 8.51 -5.34
CA LYS A 224 -25.25 7.88 -5.41
C LYS A 224 -25.17 6.36 -5.23
N ASN A 225 -23.98 5.80 -5.42
CA ASN A 225 -23.74 4.37 -5.41
C ASN A 225 -23.55 3.83 -3.99
N ILE A 226 -24.01 2.61 -3.75
CA ILE A 226 -23.90 1.92 -2.46
C ILE A 226 -22.43 1.61 -2.15
N ILE A 227 -21.65 1.25 -3.19
CA ILE A 227 -20.23 0.95 -3.09
C ILE A 227 -19.45 2.08 -3.75
N SER A 228 -18.70 2.83 -2.94
CA SER A 228 -17.89 3.93 -3.43
C SER A 228 -16.54 3.46 -3.95
N VAL A 229 -16.43 3.36 -5.27
CA VAL A 229 -15.14 3.04 -5.94
C VAL A 229 -14.05 4.06 -5.57
N ARG A 230 -14.41 5.34 -5.43
CA ARG A 230 -13.45 6.41 -5.07
C ARG A 230 -12.84 6.18 -3.70
N ILE A 231 -13.66 5.84 -2.70
CA ILE A 231 -13.20 5.55 -1.34
C ILE A 231 -12.29 4.31 -1.35
N ILE A 232 -12.68 3.27 -2.09
CA ILE A 232 -11.86 2.04 -2.23
C ILE A 232 -10.49 2.38 -2.84
N ILE A 233 -10.46 3.15 -3.93
CA ILE A 233 -9.20 3.53 -4.59
C ILE A 233 -8.34 4.42 -3.68
N THR A 234 -8.93 5.42 -3.02
CA THR A 234 -8.20 6.29 -2.10
C THR A 234 -7.58 5.49 -0.94
N ALA A 235 -8.36 4.62 -0.33
CA ALA A 235 -7.84 3.74 0.73
C ALA A 235 -6.78 2.76 0.21
N ALA A 236 -6.98 2.21 -1.00
CA ALA A 236 -6.04 1.29 -1.64
C ALA A 236 -4.70 1.96 -1.99
N LEU A 237 -4.68 3.24 -2.31
CA LEU A 237 -3.47 3.99 -2.63
C LEU A 237 -2.75 4.56 -1.39
N SER A 238 -3.42 4.62 -0.24
CA SER A 238 -2.85 5.27 0.96
C SER A 238 -1.54 4.64 1.44
N PHE A 239 -1.28 3.37 1.11
CA PHE A 239 -0.01 2.74 1.44
C PHE A 239 1.19 3.45 0.81
N CYS A 240 1.01 4.10 -0.34
CA CYS A 240 2.07 4.88 -1.00
C CYS A 240 2.57 6.04 -0.13
N LEU A 241 1.70 6.65 0.69
CA LEU A 241 2.10 7.69 1.63
C LEU A 241 2.66 7.10 2.93
N ILE A 242 1.98 6.08 3.48
CA ILE A 242 2.33 5.51 4.79
C ILE A 242 3.67 4.77 4.72
N LEU A 243 3.93 4.06 3.61
CA LEU A 243 5.19 3.34 3.40
C LEU A 243 6.23 4.14 2.61
N HIS A 244 6.03 5.44 2.42
CA HIS A 244 6.97 6.26 1.65
C HIS A 244 8.37 6.35 2.27
N SER A 245 8.45 6.25 3.60
CA SER A 245 9.73 6.14 4.30
C SER A 245 10.51 4.86 3.94
N PHE A 246 9.82 3.82 3.44
CA PHE A 246 10.44 2.53 3.07
C PHE A 246 10.78 2.46 1.59
N SER A 247 9.88 2.87 0.71
CA SER A 247 10.13 2.78 -0.73
C SER A 247 9.21 3.70 -1.52
N GLU A 248 9.67 4.05 -2.72
CA GLU A 248 8.84 4.70 -3.72
C GLU A 248 7.90 3.66 -4.35
N ALA A 249 6.63 3.72 -4.00
CA ALA A 249 5.62 2.78 -4.48
C ALA A 249 4.68 3.41 -5.52
N PHE A 250 4.50 4.73 -5.51
CA PHE A 250 3.52 5.37 -6.37
C PHE A 250 3.98 5.39 -7.84
N TYR A 251 5.12 5.99 -8.12
CA TYR A 251 5.62 6.16 -9.48
C TYR A 251 6.12 4.86 -10.09
N CYS A 252 6.76 3.99 -9.29
CA CYS A 252 7.28 2.70 -9.76
C CYS A 252 6.21 1.62 -9.91
N ASN A 253 5.31 1.49 -8.92
CA ASN A 253 4.42 0.34 -8.83
C ASN A 253 2.99 0.69 -9.24
N VAL A 254 2.43 1.81 -8.72
CA VAL A 254 1.03 2.18 -9.01
C VAL A 254 0.86 2.59 -10.46
N LEU A 255 1.83 3.33 -11.03
CA LEU A 255 1.83 3.68 -12.44
C LEU A 255 2.30 2.50 -13.32
N SER A 256 1.74 1.32 -13.11
CA SER A 256 2.06 0.10 -13.86
C SER A 256 0.80 -0.59 -14.39
N PHE A 257 0.96 -1.44 -15.39
CA PHE A 257 -0.12 -2.26 -15.95
C PHE A 257 -0.83 -3.09 -14.87
N ASN A 258 -0.09 -3.57 -13.90
CA ASN A 258 -0.62 -4.39 -12.84
C ASN A 258 -1.65 -3.66 -11.97
N TYR A 259 -1.38 -2.40 -11.60
CA TYR A 259 -2.32 -1.60 -10.83
C TYR A 259 -3.45 -1.03 -11.68
N LEU A 260 -3.18 -0.68 -12.95
CA LEU A 260 -4.22 -0.29 -13.88
C LEU A 260 -5.27 -1.41 -14.02
N MET A 261 -4.82 -2.65 -14.26
CA MET A 261 -5.70 -3.83 -14.29
C MET A 261 -6.45 -4.03 -12.97
N PHE A 262 -5.76 -3.88 -11.83
CA PHE A 262 -6.37 -4.04 -10.51
C PHE A 262 -7.51 -3.04 -10.29
N PHE A 263 -7.33 -1.77 -10.60
CA PHE A 263 -8.38 -0.75 -10.46
C PHE A 263 -9.51 -0.95 -11.47
N THR A 264 -9.20 -1.35 -12.69
CA THR A 264 -10.21 -1.69 -13.70
C THR A 264 -11.09 -2.84 -13.22
N ILE A 265 -10.50 -3.89 -12.64
CA ILE A 265 -11.25 -5.02 -12.09
C ILE A 265 -12.17 -4.56 -10.95
N ILE A 266 -11.70 -3.69 -10.04
CA ILE A 266 -12.55 -3.13 -8.97
C ILE A 266 -13.77 -2.41 -9.57
N VAL A 267 -13.53 -1.53 -10.55
CA VAL A 267 -14.62 -0.78 -11.20
C VAL A 267 -15.63 -1.72 -11.87
N LEU A 268 -15.16 -2.73 -12.58
CA LEU A 268 -16.03 -3.70 -13.27
C LEU A 268 -16.85 -4.53 -12.28
N ILE A 269 -16.24 -5.03 -11.21
CA ILE A 269 -16.93 -5.81 -10.19
C ILE A 269 -17.99 -4.95 -9.48
N VAL A 270 -17.64 -3.72 -9.09
CA VAL A 270 -18.60 -2.83 -8.43
C VAL A 270 -19.79 -2.52 -9.36
N LYS A 271 -19.53 -2.18 -10.63
CA LYS A 271 -20.61 -1.96 -11.61
C LYS A 271 -21.48 -3.21 -11.81
N PHE A 272 -20.88 -4.40 -11.82
CA PHE A 272 -21.62 -5.66 -11.93
C PHE A 272 -22.53 -5.88 -10.72
N ILE A 273 -22.01 -5.69 -9.50
CA ILE A 273 -22.80 -5.81 -8.25
C ILE A 273 -23.98 -4.83 -8.24
N GLU A 274 -23.75 -3.59 -8.67
CA GLU A 274 -24.80 -2.57 -8.73
C GLU A 274 -25.87 -2.85 -9.79
N LYS A 275 -25.53 -3.55 -10.87
CA LYS A 275 -26.47 -3.93 -11.94
C LYS A 275 -27.34 -5.13 -11.58
N VAL A 276 -26.79 -6.08 -10.81
CA VAL A 276 -27.50 -7.33 -10.41
C VAL A 276 -28.45 -7.10 -9.23
N ARG A 277 -28.29 -6.02 -8.53
CA ARG A 277 -29.11 -5.63 -7.38
C ARG A 277 -30.25 -4.69 -7.76
#